data_01821a606b319309a1e11a17f67429d6
#
_entry.id   01821a606b319309a1e11a17f67429d6
#
_cell.length_a   1.000
_cell.length_b   1.000
_cell.length_c   1.000
_cell.angle_alpha   90.00
_cell.angle_beta   90.00
_cell.angle_gamma   90.00
#
_symmetry.space_group_name_H-M   'P 1'
#
loop_
_entity.id
_entity.type
_entity.pdbx_description
1 polymer ?
#
loop_
_entity_poly.entity_id
_entity_poly.type
_entity_poly.pdbx_seq_one_letter_code
_entity_poly.pdbx_strand_id
1 'polypeptide(L)'
;MTSDDIARSVPSRSVETCSALTPEQTEAVLELLAEAARIDGQQAVSEQGRIQLRHSGGGGREGVSHLLLTVGGELVGYAQLEDTDPVEAPAAELVVHPSHRGHGHGRALGTALLAASGKRLRVWAHGGHSAARHLAQVLGLTLFRELRQMRMPLTGLDLPDPVFPAGVTVRTFVPGQDDAAWLAVNAAAFAHHPEQGSLTQRDLDDRMAEPWFDPAGFFLAEREGELVGFHWTKVHAEERLGEVYVLGVRPGVQGGGLGKALTTVGLRYLAAQGLPTAMLYVDADNKAAVSVYERLGFTTYETDLMYRTET
;
A
#
# COMPACT_ATOMS: atom_id res chain seq x y z
N MET A 1 -52.63 17.70 -29.36
CA MET A 1 -51.17 17.58 -29.47
C MET A 1 -50.70 17.27 -28.08
N THR A 2 -50.47 16.03 -27.84
CA THR A 2 -50.08 15.46 -26.56
C THR A 2 -48.56 15.64 -26.42
N SER A 3 -48.16 16.39 -25.39
CA SER A 3 -46.75 16.48 -24.97
C SER A 3 -46.36 15.14 -24.37
N ASP A 4 -45.62 14.35 -25.13
CA ASP A 4 -44.90 13.17 -24.59
C ASP A 4 -43.84 13.63 -23.61
N ASP A 5 -44.13 13.48 -22.33
CA ASP A 5 -43.20 13.55 -21.23
C ASP A 5 -42.24 12.37 -21.38
N ILE A 6 -41.14 12.56 -22.07
CA ILE A 6 -40.00 11.64 -21.99
C ILE A 6 -39.39 11.83 -20.61
N ALA A 7 -39.95 11.16 -19.64
CA ALA A 7 -39.31 10.97 -18.35
C ALA A 7 -37.96 10.21 -18.61
N ARG A 8 -36.85 10.94 -18.68
CA ARG A 8 -35.52 10.35 -18.66
C ARG A 8 -35.41 9.58 -17.34
N SER A 9 -35.60 8.27 -17.39
CA SER A 9 -35.39 7.42 -16.23
C SER A 9 -33.92 7.62 -15.77
N VAL A 10 -33.75 8.17 -14.59
CA VAL A 10 -32.42 8.25 -13.97
C VAL A 10 -31.89 6.82 -13.85
N PRO A 11 -30.73 6.48 -14.44
CA PRO A 11 -30.25 5.12 -14.40
C PRO A 11 -30.11 4.66 -12.93
N SER A 12 -30.61 3.46 -12.63
CA SER A 12 -30.61 2.91 -11.29
C SER A 12 -29.18 2.74 -10.79
N ARG A 13 -28.92 3.26 -9.59
CA ARG A 13 -27.64 3.09 -8.90
C ARG A 13 -27.78 1.98 -7.85
N SER A 14 -26.85 1.02 -7.84
CA SER A 14 -26.76 -0.02 -6.81
C SER A 14 -25.34 -0.16 -6.28
N VAL A 15 -25.23 -0.58 -5.02
CA VAL A 15 -23.98 -1.03 -4.41
C VAL A 15 -24.17 -2.46 -3.96
N GLU A 16 -23.41 -3.36 -4.52
CA GLU A 16 -23.38 -4.77 -4.16
C GLU A 16 -22.14 -5.06 -3.32
N THR A 17 -22.29 -5.86 -2.26
CA THR A 17 -21.17 -6.32 -1.42
C THR A 17 -21.01 -7.82 -1.62
N CYS A 18 -19.78 -8.26 -1.89
CA CYS A 18 -19.43 -9.65 -2.06
C CYS A 18 -18.09 -9.98 -1.38
N SER A 19 -17.92 -11.24 -0.98
CA SER A 19 -16.67 -11.74 -0.35
C SER A 19 -15.65 -12.22 -1.38
N ALA A 20 -16.04 -12.36 -2.64
CA ALA A 20 -15.20 -12.74 -3.77
C ALA A 20 -15.72 -12.09 -5.04
N LEU A 21 -14.85 -11.77 -5.96
CA LEU A 21 -15.17 -11.29 -7.31
C LEU A 21 -15.17 -12.47 -8.30
N THR A 22 -16.03 -12.43 -9.29
CA THR A 22 -15.88 -13.30 -10.45
C THR A 22 -14.69 -12.83 -11.29
N PRO A 23 -14.16 -13.68 -12.21
CA PRO A 23 -13.10 -13.25 -13.12
C PRO A 23 -13.44 -11.98 -13.90
N GLU A 24 -14.68 -11.90 -14.40
CA GLU A 24 -15.18 -10.74 -15.16
C GLU A 24 -15.26 -9.48 -14.28
N GLN A 25 -15.72 -9.63 -13.03
CA GLN A 25 -15.76 -8.52 -12.07
C GLN A 25 -14.34 -8.06 -11.72
N THR A 26 -13.40 -9.00 -11.56
CA THR A 26 -11.99 -8.68 -11.28
C THR A 26 -11.37 -7.89 -12.43
N GLU A 27 -11.59 -8.31 -13.67
CA GLU A 27 -11.10 -7.61 -14.86
C GLU A 27 -11.67 -6.18 -14.93
N ALA A 28 -13.00 -6.02 -14.77
CA ALA A 28 -13.66 -4.72 -14.77
C ALA A 28 -13.16 -3.78 -13.64
N VAL A 29 -12.88 -4.33 -12.45
CA VAL A 29 -12.30 -3.57 -11.34
C VAL A 29 -10.87 -3.14 -11.68
N LEU A 30 -10.02 -4.03 -12.23
CA LEU A 30 -8.66 -3.69 -12.61
C LEU A 30 -8.61 -2.62 -13.71
N GLU A 31 -9.52 -2.67 -14.70
CA GLU A 31 -9.68 -1.63 -15.72
C GLU A 31 -10.07 -0.28 -15.11
N LEU A 32 -11.04 -0.27 -14.20
CA LEU A 32 -11.44 0.95 -13.48
C LEU A 32 -10.29 1.55 -12.67
N LEU A 33 -9.51 0.71 -11.98
CA LEU A 33 -8.33 1.15 -11.22
C LEU A 33 -7.26 1.73 -12.15
N ALA A 34 -6.98 1.07 -13.28
CA ALA A 34 -6.01 1.53 -14.26
C ALA A 34 -6.40 2.89 -14.86
N GLU A 35 -7.68 3.07 -15.24
CA GLU A 35 -8.16 4.34 -15.79
C GLU A 35 -8.12 5.47 -14.74
N ALA A 36 -8.51 5.18 -13.49
CA ALA A 36 -8.38 6.14 -12.40
C ALA A 36 -6.91 6.54 -12.17
N ALA A 37 -6.00 5.58 -12.12
CA ALA A 37 -4.57 5.83 -11.95
C ALA A 37 -3.98 6.66 -13.10
N ARG A 38 -4.39 6.41 -14.33
CA ARG A 38 -3.96 7.17 -15.51
C ARG A 38 -4.36 8.64 -15.43
N ILE A 39 -5.56 8.93 -14.93
CA ILE A 39 -6.08 10.31 -14.82
C ILE A 39 -5.53 11.02 -13.58
N ASP A 40 -5.44 10.32 -12.46
CA ASP A 40 -5.04 10.89 -11.17
C ASP A 40 -3.50 10.96 -11.01
N GLY A 41 -2.76 10.22 -11.83
CA GLY A 41 -1.31 10.11 -11.73
C GLY A 41 -0.84 9.21 -10.59
N GLN A 42 -1.77 8.51 -9.91
CA GLN A 42 -1.45 7.59 -8.82
C GLN A 42 -2.54 6.54 -8.62
N GLN A 43 -2.17 5.47 -7.93
CA GLN A 43 -3.07 4.36 -7.63
C GLN A 43 -4.11 4.74 -6.56
N ALA A 44 -5.37 4.35 -6.78
CA ALA A 44 -6.46 4.57 -5.83
C ALA A 44 -6.59 3.46 -4.78
N VAL A 45 -5.93 2.34 -5.01
CA VAL A 45 -5.88 1.16 -4.12
C VAL A 45 -4.42 0.79 -3.89
N SER A 46 -4.07 0.47 -2.66
CA SER A 46 -2.72 0.08 -2.24
C SER A 46 -2.19 -1.12 -3.04
N GLU A 47 -0.89 -1.33 -2.98
CA GLU A 47 -0.27 -2.50 -3.60
C GLU A 47 -0.87 -3.79 -3.05
N GLN A 48 -1.02 -3.88 -1.72
CA GLN A 48 -1.61 -5.04 -1.07
C GLN A 48 -3.01 -5.36 -1.61
N GLY A 49 -3.86 -4.33 -1.72
CA GLY A 49 -5.20 -4.50 -2.29
C GLY A 49 -5.18 -4.98 -3.74
N ARG A 50 -4.25 -4.46 -4.57
CA ARG A 50 -4.09 -4.90 -5.96
C ARG A 50 -3.52 -6.31 -6.10
N ILE A 51 -2.59 -6.70 -5.23
CA ILE A 51 -2.07 -8.08 -5.16
C ILE A 51 -3.20 -9.03 -4.80
N GLN A 52 -3.99 -8.70 -3.79
CA GLN A 52 -5.14 -9.50 -3.38
C GLN A 52 -6.15 -9.67 -4.53
N LEU A 53 -6.44 -8.62 -5.29
CA LEU A 53 -7.33 -8.69 -6.47
C LEU A 53 -6.79 -9.65 -7.53
N ARG A 54 -5.48 -9.62 -7.82
CA ARG A 54 -4.87 -10.47 -8.86
C ARG A 54 -4.76 -11.94 -8.45
N HIS A 55 -4.45 -12.21 -7.18
CA HIS A 55 -4.18 -13.56 -6.68
C HIS A 55 -5.38 -14.23 -6.01
N SER A 56 -6.54 -13.56 -5.94
CA SER A 56 -7.75 -14.15 -5.33
C SER A 56 -8.34 -15.33 -6.11
N GLY A 57 -7.99 -15.53 -7.38
CA GLY A 57 -8.29 -16.73 -8.17
C GLY A 57 -9.75 -17.23 -8.15
N GLY A 58 -10.73 -16.34 -7.91
CA GLY A 58 -12.14 -16.70 -7.75
C GLY A 58 -12.52 -17.22 -6.36
N GLY A 59 -11.58 -17.39 -5.44
CA GLY A 59 -11.82 -17.67 -4.03
C GLY A 59 -11.61 -16.41 -3.19
N GLY A 60 -12.62 -15.93 -2.45
CA GLY A 60 -12.47 -14.78 -1.56
C GLY A 60 -11.36 -15.00 -0.53
N ARG A 61 -10.84 -13.91 0.02
CA ARG A 61 -9.93 -13.94 1.16
C ARG A 61 -10.74 -13.67 2.42
N GLU A 62 -10.55 -14.48 3.46
CA GLU A 62 -11.19 -14.26 4.75
C GLU A 62 -10.87 -12.84 5.28
N GLY A 63 -11.89 -12.13 5.75
CA GLY A 63 -11.75 -10.75 6.21
C GLY A 63 -11.67 -9.71 5.09
N VAL A 64 -11.76 -10.07 3.80
CA VAL A 64 -11.79 -9.12 2.69
C VAL A 64 -13.18 -9.12 2.04
N SER A 65 -13.72 -7.93 1.83
CA SER A 65 -14.99 -7.71 1.12
C SER A 65 -14.83 -6.68 0.01
N HIS A 66 -15.58 -6.87 -1.06
CA HIS A 66 -15.58 -6.00 -2.24
C HIS A 66 -16.94 -5.35 -2.38
N LEU A 67 -16.97 -4.05 -2.66
CA LEU A 67 -18.18 -3.29 -2.93
C LEU A 67 -18.14 -2.77 -4.37
N LEU A 68 -19.09 -3.19 -5.17
CA LEU A 68 -19.24 -2.83 -6.57
C LEU A 68 -20.37 -1.82 -6.71
N LEU A 69 -20.09 -0.62 -7.18
CA LEU A 69 -21.09 0.40 -7.48
C LEU A 69 -21.36 0.43 -8.98
N THR A 70 -22.61 0.15 -9.34
CA THR A 70 -23.06 0.17 -10.74
C THR A 70 -24.11 1.24 -10.97
N VAL A 71 -24.14 1.78 -12.20
CA VAL A 71 -25.15 2.73 -12.68
C VAL A 71 -25.63 2.26 -14.04
N GLY A 72 -26.90 1.93 -14.15
CA GLY A 72 -27.43 1.36 -15.40
C GLY A 72 -26.78 0.04 -15.83
N GLY A 73 -26.20 -0.71 -14.88
CA GLY A 73 -25.49 -1.97 -15.14
C GLY A 73 -23.99 -1.82 -15.41
N GLU A 74 -23.47 -0.60 -15.56
CA GLU A 74 -22.05 -0.31 -15.75
C GLU A 74 -21.35 -0.15 -14.40
N LEU A 75 -20.15 -0.75 -14.21
CA LEU A 75 -19.32 -0.56 -13.02
C LEU A 75 -18.68 0.84 -13.05
N VAL A 76 -19.08 1.69 -12.12
CA VAL A 76 -18.61 3.08 -12.03
C VAL A 76 -17.86 3.38 -10.73
N GLY A 77 -17.80 2.44 -9.81
CA GLY A 77 -17.05 2.60 -8.57
C GLY A 77 -16.80 1.27 -7.89
N TYR A 78 -15.72 1.25 -7.13
CA TYR A 78 -15.25 0.08 -6.39
C TYR A 78 -14.75 0.48 -5.01
N ALA A 79 -14.95 -0.38 -4.03
CA ALA A 79 -14.28 -0.29 -2.75
C ALA A 79 -13.87 -1.67 -2.26
N GLN A 80 -12.76 -1.70 -1.52
CA GLN A 80 -12.28 -2.87 -0.81
C GLN A 80 -12.31 -2.57 0.69
N LEU A 81 -12.82 -3.51 1.47
CA LEU A 81 -12.84 -3.47 2.93
C LEU A 81 -12.03 -4.67 3.44
N GLU A 82 -11.02 -4.41 4.25
CA GLU A 82 -10.17 -5.40 4.89
C GLU A 82 -10.41 -5.39 6.40
N ASP A 83 -10.93 -6.50 6.93
CA ASP A 83 -11.21 -6.75 8.34
C ASP A 83 -10.47 -8.02 8.78
N THR A 84 -9.14 -7.97 8.69
CA THR A 84 -8.24 -9.09 8.98
C THR A 84 -7.60 -9.01 10.37
N ASP A 85 -7.62 -7.83 11.00
CA ASP A 85 -7.09 -7.60 12.34
C ASP A 85 -8.24 -7.57 13.35
N PRO A 86 -8.25 -8.46 14.37
CA PRO A 86 -9.34 -8.53 15.35
C PRO A 86 -9.39 -7.33 16.33
N VAL A 87 -8.34 -6.52 16.39
CA VAL A 87 -8.20 -5.40 17.32
C VAL A 87 -8.49 -4.07 16.62
N GLU A 88 -7.89 -3.88 15.46
CA GLU A 88 -8.00 -2.64 14.70
C GLU A 88 -9.36 -2.50 13.99
N ALA A 89 -9.76 -1.28 13.72
CA ALA A 89 -10.93 -1.06 12.88
C ALA A 89 -10.64 -1.51 11.44
N PRO A 90 -11.63 -2.07 10.70
CA PRO A 90 -11.46 -2.41 9.30
C PRO A 90 -10.90 -1.27 8.47
N ALA A 91 -9.99 -1.58 7.55
CA ALA A 91 -9.41 -0.62 6.63
C ALA A 91 -10.10 -0.69 5.26
N ALA A 92 -10.29 0.43 4.61
CA ALA A 92 -10.90 0.47 3.29
C ALA A 92 -10.18 1.42 2.34
N GLU A 93 -10.34 1.15 1.07
CA GLU A 93 -9.96 2.00 -0.05
C GLU A 93 -11.12 2.07 -1.01
N LEU A 94 -11.31 3.20 -1.68
CA LEU A 94 -12.41 3.34 -2.64
C LEU A 94 -11.99 4.20 -3.83
N VAL A 95 -12.61 3.91 -4.96
CA VAL A 95 -12.42 4.65 -6.21
C VAL A 95 -13.75 4.86 -6.91
N VAL A 96 -13.88 6.00 -7.57
CA VAL A 96 -14.98 6.27 -8.52
C VAL A 96 -14.36 6.58 -9.88
N HIS A 97 -14.89 5.95 -10.91
CA HIS A 97 -14.45 6.16 -12.29
C HIS A 97 -14.40 7.66 -12.61
N PRO A 98 -13.31 8.19 -13.17
CA PRO A 98 -13.12 9.64 -13.35
C PRO A 98 -14.29 10.36 -14.01
N SER A 99 -14.89 9.77 -15.06
CA SER A 99 -16.02 10.36 -15.78
C SER A 99 -17.34 10.37 -15.00
N HIS A 100 -17.42 9.62 -13.88
CA HIS A 100 -18.62 9.50 -13.04
C HIS A 100 -18.48 10.23 -11.69
N ARG A 101 -17.41 11.00 -11.51
CA ARG A 101 -17.21 11.82 -10.28
C ARG A 101 -18.17 12.99 -10.21
N GLY A 102 -18.37 13.53 -9.01
CA GLY A 102 -19.27 14.67 -8.79
C GLY A 102 -20.76 14.31 -8.71
N HIS A 103 -21.14 13.03 -8.85
CA HIS A 103 -22.53 12.55 -8.85
C HIS A 103 -22.93 11.84 -7.55
N GLY A 104 -22.14 11.98 -6.47
CA GLY A 104 -22.45 11.39 -5.17
C GLY A 104 -22.13 9.88 -5.05
N HIS A 105 -21.42 9.29 -6.02
CA HIS A 105 -21.06 7.87 -6.02
C HIS A 105 -20.06 7.54 -4.89
N GLY A 106 -19.06 8.38 -4.63
CA GLY A 106 -18.13 8.23 -3.51
C GLY A 106 -18.86 8.22 -2.16
N ARG A 107 -19.86 9.10 -1.98
CA ARG A 107 -20.69 9.09 -0.76
C ARG A 107 -21.49 7.79 -0.63
N ALA A 108 -22.02 7.25 -1.73
CA ALA A 108 -22.75 5.99 -1.69
C ALA A 108 -21.86 4.82 -1.27
N LEU A 109 -20.66 4.70 -1.86
CA LEU A 109 -19.64 3.71 -1.46
C LEU A 109 -19.21 3.88 0.00
N GLY A 110 -18.86 5.10 0.41
CA GLY A 110 -18.46 5.38 1.78
C GLY A 110 -19.54 5.06 2.81
N THR A 111 -20.83 5.34 2.49
CA THR A 111 -21.96 4.96 3.34
C THR A 111 -22.11 3.43 3.44
N ALA A 112 -21.92 2.72 2.33
CA ALA A 112 -21.98 1.26 2.30
C ALA A 112 -20.80 0.65 3.09
N LEU A 113 -19.59 1.21 2.98
CA LEU A 113 -18.43 0.83 3.79
C LEU A 113 -18.69 1.00 5.29
N LEU A 114 -19.25 2.14 5.70
CA LEU A 114 -19.62 2.39 7.10
C LEU A 114 -20.65 1.38 7.61
N ALA A 115 -21.60 0.97 6.78
CA ALA A 115 -22.57 -0.06 7.13
C ALA A 115 -21.90 -1.44 7.26
N ALA A 116 -21.05 -1.82 6.30
CA ALA A 116 -20.38 -3.10 6.26
C ALA A 116 -19.37 -3.28 7.41
N SER A 117 -18.70 -2.19 7.82
CA SER A 117 -17.70 -2.19 8.91
C SER A 117 -18.31 -2.03 10.31
N GLY A 118 -19.63 -2.06 10.46
CA GLY A 118 -20.27 -1.82 11.75
C GLY A 118 -20.01 -0.40 12.32
N LYS A 119 -19.77 0.57 11.46
CA LYS A 119 -19.43 1.97 11.76
C LYS A 119 -18.05 2.19 12.41
N ARG A 120 -17.20 1.17 12.42
CA ARG A 120 -15.78 1.28 12.77
C ARG A 120 -14.99 1.17 11.48
N LEU A 121 -14.38 2.24 11.02
CA LEU A 121 -13.77 2.28 9.70
C LEU A 121 -12.53 3.15 9.67
N ARG A 122 -11.48 2.68 9.00
CA ARG A 122 -10.33 3.45 8.52
C ARG A 122 -10.38 3.50 7.00
N VAL A 123 -10.12 4.65 6.41
CA VAL A 123 -10.13 4.83 4.94
C VAL A 123 -8.88 5.53 4.49
N TRP A 124 -8.16 4.92 3.56
CA TRP A 124 -7.02 5.53 2.90
C TRP A 124 -7.47 6.48 1.78
N ALA A 125 -6.78 7.60 1.68
CA ALA A 125 -6.88 8.57 0.61
C ALA A 125 -5.48 8.86 0.08
N HIS A 126 -5.13 8.21 -1.02
CA HIS A 126 -3.82 8.36 -1.64
C HIS A 126 -3.69 9.72 -2.31
N GLY A 127 -2.50 10.37 -2.19
CA GLY A 127 -2.16 11.66 -2.79
C GLY A 127 -2.91 12.88 -2.27
N GLY A 128 -3.64 12.76 -1.19
CA GLY A 128 -4.26 13.89 -0.51
C GLY A 128 -5.23 14.71 -1.36
N HIS A 129 -5.93 14.09 -2.31
CA HIS A 129 -6.89 14.75 -3.21
C HIS A 129 -7.99 15.50 -2.45
N SER A 130 -8.36 16.69 -2.91
CA SER A 130 -9.41 17.53 -2.29
C SER A 130 -10.77 16.82 -2.23
N ALA A 131 -11.09 16.01 -3.24
CA ALA A 131 -12.32 15.22 -3.28
C ALA A 131 -12.38 14.17 -2.16
N ALA A 132 -11.24 13.52 -1.85
CA ALA A 132 -11.16 12.55 -0.76
C ALA A 132 -11.30 13.23 0.62
N ARG A 133 -10.66 14.39 0.81
CA ARG A 133 -10.81 15.20 2.02
C ARG A 133 -12.26 15.64 2.24
N HIS A 134 -12.93 16.10 1.15
CA HIS A 134 -14.34 16.47 1.21
C HIS A 134 -15.22 15.26 1.56
N LEU A 135 -14.95 14.10 0.94
CA LEU A 135 -15.70 12.87 1.22
C LEU A 135 -15.53 12.46 2.68
N ALA A 136 -14.32 12.51 3.24
CA ALA A 136 -14.07 12.21 4.63
C ALA A 136 -14.90 13.11 5.56
N GLN A 137 -14.96 14.44 5.29
CA GLN A 137 -15.80 15.37 6.03
C GLN A 137 -17.29 15.02 5.94
N VAL A 138 -17.78 14.71 4.73
CA VAL A 138 -19.20 14.33 4.51
C VAL A 138 -19.57 13.04 5.25
N LEU A 139 -18.61 12.12 5.39
CA LEU A 139 -18.80 10.85 6.13
C LEU A 139 -18.55 10.97 7.64
N GLY A 140 -18.14 12.15 8.13
CA GLY A 140 -17.82 12.37 9.55
C GLY A 140 -16.55 11.66 10.00
N LEU A 141 -15.60 11.48 9.11
CA LEU A 141 -14.30 10.86 9.41
C LEU A 141 -13.26 11.91 9.79
N THR A 142 -12.38 11.57 10.74
CA THR A 142 -11.28 12.43 11.18
C THR A 142 -9.93 11.91 10.69
N LEU A 143 -9.00 12.84 10.40
CA LEU A 143 -7.64 12.49 10.02
C LEU A 143 -6.95 11.77 11.19
N PHE A 144 -6.37 10.60 10.89
CA PHE A 144 -5.75 9.72 11.89
C PHE A 144 -4.27 9.51 11.65
N ARG A 145 -3.84 9.35 10.37
CA ARG A 145 -2.48 8.98 10.02
C ARG A 145 -2.08 9.67 8.72
N GLU A 146 -0.81 10.03 8.63
CA GLU A 146 -0.19 10.58 7.43
C GLU A 146 1.00 9.69 7.04
N LEU A 147 0.98 9.16 5.82
CA LEU A 147 2.06 8.36 5.26
C LEU A 147 2.75 9.18 4.17
N ARG A 148 4.02 9.51 4.37
CA ARG A 148 4.80 10.29 3.41
C ARG A 148 5.47 9.37 2.39
N GLN A 149 5.26 9.64 1.12
CA GLN A 149 6.16 9.18 0.08
C GLN A 149 7.33 10.15 0.01
N MET A 150 8.56 9.66 0.21
CA MET A 150 9.77 10.46 0.09
C MET A 150 10.58 9.98 -1.11
N ARG A 151 11.24 10.90 -1.80
CA ARG A 151 12.08 10.60 -2.96
C ARG A 151 13.44 11.26 -2.86
N MET A 152 14.44 10.62 -3.50
CA MET A 152 15.78 11.17 -3.67
C MET A 152 16.35 10.80 -5.04
N PRO A 153 17.17 11.67 -5.69
CA PRO A 153 17.89 11.29 -6.90
C PRO A 153 18.99 10.26 -6.57
N LEU A 154 19.14 9.25 -7.42
CA LEU A 154 20.25 8.29 -7.37
C LEU A 154 21.37 8.63 -8.35
N THR A 155 21.07 9.42 -9.39
CA THR A 155 22.07 9.81 -10.39
C THR A 155 23.08 10.81 -9.82
N GLY A 156 24.36 10.53 -10.03
CA GLY A 156 25.43 11.40 -9.56
C GLY A 156 25.67 11.35 -8.04
N LEU A 157 25.01 10.43 -7.34
CA LEU A 157 25.19 10.25 -5.90
C LEU A 157 26.38 9.34 -5.61
N ASP A 158 27.35 9.86 -4.86
CA ASP A 158 28.42 9.05 -4.30
C ASP A 158 27.94 8.47 -2.95
N LEU A 159 27.36 7.27 -3.03
CA LEU A 159 26.95 6.54 -1.84
C LEU A 159 28.18 5.91 -1.18
N PRO A 160 28.48 6.25 0.09
CA PRO A 160 29.61 5.64 0.79
C PRO A 160 29.42 4.13 0.92
N ASP A 161 30.53 3.42 1.14
CA ASP A 161 30.44 2.01 1.46
C ASP A 161 29.66 1.81 2.76
N PRO A 162 28.75 0.81 2.82
CA PRO A 162 27.97 0.54 4.01
C PRO A 162 28.87 0.04 5.13
N VAL A 163 28.79 0.69 6.29
CA VAL A 163 29.55 0.29 7.48
C VAL A 163 28.62 -0.45 8.43
N PHE A 164 28.79 -1.77 8.52
CA PHE A 164 28.01 -2.61 9.41
C PHE A 164 28.61 -2.65 10.81
N PRO A 165 27.78 -2.81 11.85
CA PRO A 165 28.26 -3.08 13.20
C PRO A 165 29.13 -4.36 13.26
N ALA A 166 30.02 -4.43 14.22
CA ALA A 166 30.92 -5.60 14.40
C ALA A 166 30.11 -6.90 14.54
N GLY A 167 30.56 -7.96 13.86
CA GLY A 167 29.93 -9.27 13.85
C GLY A 167 28.66 -9.38 12.98
N VAL A 168 28.28 -8.33 12.25
CA VAL A 168 27.17 -8.39 11.29
C VAL A 168 27.70 -8.75 9.91
N THR A 169 27.10 -9.76 9.31
CA THR A 169 27.27 -10.14 7.89
C THR A 169 26.00 -9.90 7.12
N VAL A 170 26.13 -9.68 5.81
CA VAL A 170 24.97 -9.44 4.93
C VAL A 170 25.00 -10.40 3.75
N ARG A 171 23.86 -10.99 3.46
CA ARG A 171 23.61 -11.82 2.29
C ARG A 171 22.26 -11.52 1.68
N THR A 172 21.97 -12.08 0.53
CA THR A 172 20.65 -12.02 -0.09
C THR A 172 19.70 -13.09 0.46
N PHE A 173 18.42 -12.81 0.35
CA PHE A 173 17.32 -13.71 0.72
C PHE A 173 17.26 -14.93 -0.19
N VAL A 174 16.99 -16.11 0.37
CA VAL A 174 16.77 -17.35 -0.37
C VAL A 174 15.33 -17.82 -0.15
N PRO A 175 14.45 -17.72 -1.17
CA PRO A 175 13.07 -18.16 -1.07
C PRO A 175 12.94 -19.60 -0.58
N GLY A 176 11.97 -19.85 0.30
CA GLY A 176 11.73 -21.15 0.92
C GLY A 176 12.69 -21.54 2.04
N GLN A 177 13.86 -20.91 2.11
CA GLN A 177 14.83 -21.14 3.18
C GLN A 177 14.72 -20.10 4.30
N ASP A 178 14.54 -18.82 3.92
CA ASP A 178 14.59 -17.69 4.84
C ASP A 178 13.22 -17.17 5.26
N ASP A 179 12.16 -17.66 4.65
CA ASP A 179 10.78 -17.18 4.80
C ASP A 179 10.36 -17.05 6.26
N ALA A 180 10.46 -18.13 7.02
CA ALA A 180 10.03 -18.15 8.43
C ALA A 180 10.88 -17.22 9.31
N ALA A 181 12.19 -17.16 9.09
CA ALA A 181 13.10 -16.29 9.83
C ALA A 181 12.81 -14.81 9.52
N TRP A 182 12.58 -14.49 8.25
CA TRP A 182 12.22 -13.15 7.83
C TRP A 182 10.86 -12.71 8.41
N LEU A 183 9.82 -13.54 8.30
CA LEU A 183 8.50 -13.26 8.87
C LEU A 183 8.58 -12.95 10.37
N ALA A 184 9.38 -13.73 11.12
CA ALA A 184 9.56 -13.51 12.55
C ALA A 184 10.24 -12.16 12.86
N VAL A 185 11.28 -11.79 12.10
CA VAL A 185 11.96 -10.50 12.28
C VAL A 185 11.08 -9.33 11.81
N ASN A 186 10.33 -9.51 10.72
CA ASN A 186 9.36 -8.54 10.25
C ASN A 186 8.30 -8.25 11.32
N ALA A 187 7.67 -9.28 11.85
CA ALA A 187 6.66 -9.15 12.92
C ALA A 187 7.25 -8.44 14.16
N ALA A 188 8.47 -8.75 14.56
CA ALA A 188 9.12 -8.10 15.69
C ALA A 188 9.48 -6.63 15.39
N ALA A 189 10.01 -6.33 14.20
CA ALA A 189 10.40 -4.98 13.80
C ALA A 189 9.19 -4.03 13.67
N PHE A 190 8.04 -4.58 13.26
CA PHE A 190 6.80 -3.85 13.00
C PHE A 190 5.67 -4.19 13.98
N ALA A 191 6.00 -4.58 15.21
CA ALA A 191 5.01 -4.97 16.23
C ALA A 191 3.95 -3.88 16.53
N HIS A 192 4.26 -2.60 16.25
CA HIS A 192 3.34 -1.47 16.42
C HIS A 192 2.73 -0.99 15.09
N HIS A 193 2.94 -1.73 14.00
CA HIS A 193 2.44 -1.42 12.67
C HIS A 193 1.61 -2.60 12.14
N PRO A 194 0.29 -2.60 12.40
CA PRO A 194 -0.54 -3.79 12.21
C PRO A 194 -0.48 -4.34 10.78
N GLU A 195 -0.51 -3.48 9.78
CA GLU A 195 -0.50 -3.90 8.37
C GLU A 195 0.81 -4.62 7.98
N GLN A 196 1.98 -4.10 8.41
CA GLN A 196 3.28 -4.69 8.08
C GLN A 196 3.65 -5.83 9.02
N GLY A 197 3.35 -5.70 10.30
CA GLY A 197 3.71 -6.68 11.33
C GLY A 197 2.91 -7.98 11.26
N SER A 198 1.73 -7.99 10.64
CA SER A 198 0.84 -9.14 10.53
C SER A 198 1.01 -9.97 9.25
N LEU A 199 2.04 -9.68 8.42
CA LEU A 199 2.27 -10.44 7.19
C LEU A 199 2.40 -11.94 7.46
N THR A 200 1.68 -12.73 6.68
CA THR A 200 1.67 -14.19 6.73
C THR A 200 2.57 -14.80 5.63
N GLN A 201 2.78 -16.12 5.69
CA GLN A 201 3.45 -16.85 4.59
C GLN A 201 2.77 -16.60 3.24
N ARG A 202 1.43 -16.64 3.22
CA ARG A 202 0.68 -16.36 1.99
C ARG A 202 0.95 -14.95 1.44
N ASP A 203 1.06 -13.96 2.31
CA ASP A 203 1.37 -12.58 1.88
C ASP A 203 2.78 -12.46 1.31
N LEU A 204 3.72 -13.23 1.84
CA LEU A 204 5.08 -13.34 1.29
C LEU A 204 5.08 -14.06 -0.06
N ASP A 205 4.38 -15.19 -0.16
CA ASP A 205 4.27 -15.98 -1.40
C ASP A 205 3.63 -15.15 -2.52
N ASP A 206 2.55 -14.43 -2.23
CA ASP A 206 1.86 -13.55 -3.18
C ASP A 206 2.80 -12.45 -3.71
N ARG A 207 3.66 -11.87 -2.83
CA ARG A 207 4.67 -10.88 -3.25
C ARG A 207 5.81 -11.49 -4.04
N MET A 208 6.24 -12.68 -3.70
CA MET A 208 7.29 -13.39 -4.44
C MET A 208 6.80 -13.84 -5.83
N ALA A 209 5.49 -13.99 -6.02
CA ALA A 209 4.89 -14.27 -7.33
C ALA A 209 4.76 -13.04 -8.23
N GLU A 210 4.94 -11.82 -7.70
CA GLU A 210 4.85 -10.59 -8.48
C GLU A 210 6.06 -10.42 -9.42
N PRO A 211 5.86 -9.88 -10.64
CA PRO A 211 6.94 -9.74 -11.65
C PRO A 211 8.12 -8.87 -11.20
N TRP A 212 7.92 -8.01 -10.20
CA TRP A 212 8.96 -7.13 -9.69
C TRP A 212 9.86 -7.79 -8.63
N PHE A 213 9.50 -8.99 -8.15
CA PHE A 213 10.28 -9.66 -7.13
C PHE A 213 11.66 -10.07 -7.64
N ASP A 214 12.69 -9.62 -6.94
CA ASP A 214 14.07 -10.01 -7.20
C ASP A 214 14.78 -10.30 -5.86
N PRO A 215 15.12 -11.58 -5.58
CA PRO A 215 15.83 -11.94 -4.36
C PRO A 215 17.21 -11.30 -4.25
N ALA A 216 17.85 -10.89 -5.37
CA ALA A 216 19.12 -10.18 -5.36
C ALA A 216 19.01 -8.77 -4.75
N GLY A 217 17.81 -8.19 -4.76
CA GLY A 217 17.49 -6.91 -4.11
C GLY A 217 16.93 -7.06 -2.68
N PHE A 218 16.96 -8.26 -2.13
CA PHE A 218 16.44 -8.54 -0.80
C PHE A 218 17.58 -8.96 0.14
N PHE A 219 18.03 -8.04 0.99
CA PHE A 219 19.20 -8.19 1.86
C PHE A 219 18.81 -8.58 3.27
N LEU A 220 19.53 -9.57 3.81
CA LEU A 220 19.41 -10.07 5.18
C LEU A 220 20.69 -9.76 5.95
N ALA A 221 20.56 -9.18 7.13
CA ALA A 221 21.69 -8.94 8.05
C ALA A 221 21.65 -9.95 9.18
N GLU A 222 22.73 -10.66 9.37
CA GLU A 222 22.89 -11.70 10.39
C GLU A 222 23.98 -11.34 11.39
N ARG A 223 23.76 -11.70 12.65
CA ARG A 223 24.76 -11.66 13.72
C ARG A 223 24.70 -12.97 14.48
N GLU A 224 25.85 -13.64 14.62
CA GLU A 224 25.97 -14.93 15.33
C GLU A 224 25.01 -16.01 14.80
N GLY A 225 24.70 -15.96 13.48
CA GLY A 225 23.79 -16.91 12.84
C GLY A 225 22.29 -16.58 12.99
N GLU A 226 21.96 -15.50 13.70
CA GLU A 226 20.57 -15.03 13.82
C GLU A 226 20.29 -13.83 12.89
N LEU A 227 19.13 -13.81 12.25
CA LEU A 227 18.65 -12.68 11.47
C LEU A 227 18.32 -11.52 12.42
N VAL A 228 18.97 -10.37 12.21
CA VAL A 228 18.83 -9.17 13.06
C VAL A 228 18.25 -7.97 12.31
N GLY A 229 18.17 -8.04 10.99
CA GLY A 229 17.57 -6.97 10.18
C GLY A 229 17.53 -7.35 8.71
N PHE A 230 16.82 -6.57 7.93
CA PHE A 230 16.68 -6.80 6.50
C PHE A 230 16.35 -5.50 5.76
N HIS A 231 16.63 -5.51 4.45
CA HIS A 231 16.17 -4.50 3.51
C HIS A 231 15.71 -5.18 2.23
N TRP A 232 14.43 -5.13 1.97
CA TRP A 232 13.83 -5.56 0.73
C TRP A 232 13.64 -4.35 -0.18
N THR A 233 14.23 -4.37 -1.37
CA THR A 233 14.08 -3.33 -2.38
C THR A 233 13.06 -3.76 -3.43
N LYS A 234 12.47 -2.80 -4.12
CA LYS A 234 11.55 -3.04 -5.22
C LYS A 234 11.86 -2.10 -6.38
N VAL A 235 11.76 -2.62 -7.61
CA VAL A 235 11.92 -1.84 -8.83
C VAL A 235 10.57 -1.65 -9.51
N HIS A 236 10.16 -0.40 -9.67
CA HIS A 236 9.03 0.01 -10.49
C HIS A 236 9.57 0.32 -11.89
N ALA A 237 9.54 -0.69 -12.76
CA ALA A 237 10.20 -0.62 -14.07
C ALA A 237 9.61 0.45 -15.00
N GLU A 238 8.29 0.58 -15.02
CA GLU A 238 7.58 1.55 -15.87
C GLU A 238 7.88 3.00 -15.46
N GLU A 239 7.88 3.28 -14.16
CA GLU A 239 8.14 4.60 -13.60
C GLU A 239 9.64 4.88 -13.44
N ARG A 240 10.49 3.88 -13.62
CA ARG A 240 11.93 3.92 -13.38
C ARG A 240 12.28 4.39 -11.96
N LEU A 241 11.53 3.88 -10.98
CA LEU A 241 11.74 4.17 -9.55
C LEU A 241 12.28 2.94 -8.84
N GLY A 242 13.23 3.15 -7.94
CA GLY A 242 13.67 2.16 -6.98
C GLY A 242 13.05 2.44 -5.62
N GLU A 243 12.50 1.44 -4.95
CA GLU A 243 11.87 1.60 -3.66
C GLU A 243 12.64 0.91 -2.55
N VAL A 244 12.85 1.62 -1.43
CA VAL A 244 13.12 1.03 -0.12
C VAL A 244 11.79 0.43 0.35
N TYR A 245 11.50 -0.79 -0.12
CA TYR A 245 10.17 -1.40 0.01
C TYR A 245 9.83 -1.74 1.45
N VAL A 246 10.68 -2.56 2.09
CA VAL A 246 10.56 -2.84 3.53
C VAL A 246 11.96 -2.90 4.14
N LEU A 247 12.17 -2.11 5.19
CA LEU A 247 13.39 -2.12 5.96
C LEU A 247 13.06 -2.32 7.44
N GLY A 248 13.54 -3.40 8.03
CA GLY A 248 13.30 -3.74 9.42
C GLY A 248 14.61 -4.06 10.16
N VAL A 249 14.66 -3.63 11.42
CA VAL A 249 15.74 -3.99 12.36
C VAL A 249 15.10 -4.50 13.63
N ARG A 250 15.51 -5.70 14.06
CA ARG A 250 15.01 -6.37 15.26
C ARG A 250 15.13 -5.45 16.49
N PRO A 251 14.11 -5.33 17.32
CA PRO A 251 14.19 -4.62 18.59
C PRO A 251 15.38 -5.15 19.44
N GLY A 252 16.07 -4.22 20.12
CA GLY A 252 17.26 -4.56 20.91
C GLY A 252 18.59 -4.57 20.12
N VAL A 253 18.55 -4.55 18.79
CA VAL A 253 19.75 -4.41 17.92
C VAL A 253 19.83 -3.02 17.28
N GLN A 254 18.83 -2.19 17.53
CA GLN A 254 18.75 -0.82 17.03
C GLN A 254 19.82 0.09 17.65
N GLY A 255 20.14 1.21 17.00
CA GLY A 255 21.06 2.23 17.51
C GLY A 255 22.52 2.08 17.09
N GLY A 256 22.97 0.90 16.61
CA GLY A 256 24.34 0.65 16.15
C GLY A 256 24.64 1.03 14.68
N GLY A 257 23.77 1.76 14.00
CA GLY A 257 23.94 2.12 12.59
C GLY A 257 23.48 1.06 11.58
N LEU A 258 22.96 -0.09 12.03
CA LEU A 258 22.52 -1.19 11.16
C LEU A 258 21.47 -0.74 10.15
N GLY A 259 20.43 0.00 10.57
CA GLY A 259 19.41 0.51 9.67
C GLY A 259 19.98 1.40 8.56
N LYS A 260 20.91 2.31 8.90
CA LYS A 260 21.61 3.15 7.91
C LYS A 260 22.41 2.30 6.94
N ALA A 261 23.18 1.32 7.44
CA ALA A 261 23.99 0.45 6.60
C ALA A 261 23.11 -0.38 5.63
N LEU A 262 22.01 -0.95 6.12
CA LEU A 262 21.04 -1.66 5.28
C LEU A 262 20.39 -0.75 4.24
N THR A 263 20.01 0.49 4.62
CA THR A 263 19.50 1.48 3.65
C THR A 263 20.53 1.74 2.56
N THR A 264 21.80 1.93 2.94
CA THR A 264 22.87 2.21 1.97
C THR A 264 23.08 1.03 1.00
N VAL A 265 23.06 -0.22 1.48
CA VAL A 265 23.18 -1.41 0.62
C VAL A 265 22.07 -1.43 -0.44
N GLY A 266 20.83 -1.26 -0.04
CA GLY A 266 19.71 -1.26 -0.99
C GLY A 266 19.73 -0.08 -1.96
N LEU A 267 20.10 1.13 -1.49
CA LEU A 267 20.26 2.28 -2.39
C LEU A 267 21.37 2.06 -3.42
N ARG A 268 22.49 1.44 -3.04
CA ARG A 268 23.56 1.07 -3.99
C ARG A 268 23.07 0.03 -5.01
N TYR A 269 22.30 -0.97 -4.56
CA TYR A 269 21.69 -1.95 -5.46
C TYR A 269 20.77 -1.26 -6.47
N LEU A 270 19.85 -0.40 -6.01
CA LEU A 270 18.93 0.35 -6.88
C LEU A 270 19.67 1.28 -7.86
N ALA A 271 20.73 1.96 -7.41
CA ALA A 271 21.59 2.76 -8.27
C ALA A 271 22.29 1.92 -9.34
N ALA A 272 22.77 0.72 -8.99
CA ALA A 272 23.42 -0.21 -9.92
C ALA A 272 22.45 -0.74 -10.98
N GLN A 273 21.13 -0.74 -10.73
CA GLN A 273 20.08 -1.04 -11.71
C GLN A 273 19.87 0.12 -12.72
N GLY A 274 20.60 1.23 -12.60
CA GLY A 274 20.46 2.39 -13.49
C GLY A 274 19.21 3.22 -13.25
N LEU A 275 18.61 3.12 -12.06
CA LEU A 275 17.41 3.87 -11.70
C LEU A 275 17.78 5.31 -11.34
N PRO A 276 17.04 6.32 -11.85
CA PRO A 276 17.37 7.72 -11.58
C PRO A 276 16.93 8.19 -10.19
N THR A 277 15.94 7.53 -9.57
CA THR A 277 15.30 8.01 -8.35
C THR A 277 15.01 6.85 -7.41
N ALA A 278 15.30 7.02 -6.11
CA ALA A 278 14.81 6.17 -5.05
C ALA A 278 13.59 6.80 -4.38
N MET A 279 12.67 5.94 -3.93
CA MET A 279 11.54 6.33 -3.12
C MET A 279 11.37 5.43 -1.89
N LEU A 280 10.59 5.89 -0.92
CA LEU A 280 10.16 5.13 0.23
C LEU A 280 8.85 5.68 0.78
N TYR A 281 8.16 4.87 1.58
CA TYR A 281 7.05 5.31 2.42
C TYR A 281 7.46 5.32 3.89
N VAL A 282 7.02 6.34 4.62
CA VAL A 282 7.29 6.48 6.06
C VAL A 282 6.17 7.24 6.75
N ASP A 283 5.75 6.77 7.92
CA ASP A 283 4.79 7.50 8.75
C ASP A 283 5.35 8.86 9.17
N ALA A 284 4.53 9.90 9.05
CA ALA A 284 4.93 11.27 9.39
C ALA A 284 5.22 11.46 10.88
N ASP A 285 4.68 10.62 11.73
CA ASP A 285 4.95 10.60 13.18
C ASP A 285 6.21 9.83 13.57
N ASN A 286 6.74 8.97 12.68
CA ASN A 286 8.04 8.30 12.86
C ASN A 286 9.20 9.27 12.64
N LYS A 287 9.33 10.25 13.55
CA LYS A 287 10.35 11.32 13.47
C LYS A 287 11.77 10.79 13.34
N ALA A 288 12.05 9.62 13.96
CA ALA A 288 13.38 9.00 13.92
C ALA A 288 13.72 8.53 12.50
N ALA A 289 12.82 7.80 11.84
CA ALA A 289 13.01 7.33 10.47
C ALA A 289 13.04 8.50 9.47
N VAL A 290 12.08 9.44 9.57
CA VAL A 290 12.05 10.65 8.73
C VAL A 290 13.38 11.39 8.80
N SER A 291 13.92 11.64 10.00
CA SER A 291 15.21 12.32 10.17
C SER A 291 16.41 11.53 9.57
N VAL A 292 16.36 10.20 9.56
CA VAL A 292 17.39 9.39 8.88
C VAL A 292 17.32 9.58 7.37
N TYR A 293 16.11 9.50 6.80
CA TYR A 293 15.91 9.63 5.36
C TYR A 293 16.20 11.05 4.85
N GLU A 294 15.82 12.08 5.58
CA GLU A 294 16.16 13.48 5.26
C GLU A 294 17.69 13.69 5.23
N ARG A 295 18.44 13.12 6.18
CA ARG A 295 19.91 13.16 6.18
C ARG A 295 20.56 12.39 5.03
N LEU A 296 19.86 11.40 4.46
CA LEU A 296 20.31 10.69 3.26
C LEU A 296 19.95 11.45 1.97
N GLY A 297 19.17 12.53 2.06
CA GLY A 297 18.78 13.36 0.90
C GLY A 297 17.38 13.09 0.38
N PHE A 298 16.57 12.30 1.08
CA PHE A 298 15.16 12.15 0.75
C PHE A 298 14.37 13.42 1.10
N THR A 299 13.43 13.78 0.24
CA THR A 299 12.46 14.86 0.47
C THR A 299 11.04 14.33 0.30
N THR A 300 10.09 14.91 1.01
CA THR A 300 8.67 14.54 0.85
C THR A 300 8.21 14.90 -0.55
N TYR A 301 7.72 13.90 -1.28
CA TYR A 301 7.16 14.05 -2.62
C TYR A 301 5.64 14.13 -2.57
N GLU A 302 5.00 13.26 -1.79
CA GLU A 302 3.56 13.13 -1.66
C GLU A 302 3.19 12.64 -0.26
N THR A 303 1.92 12.78 0.12
CA THR A 303 1.41 12.33 1.41
C THR A 303 0.06 11.65 1.25
N ASP A 304 0.00 10.38 1.64
CA ASP A 304 -1.25 9.65 1.78
C ASP A 304 -1.87 9.91 3.15
N LEU A 305 -3.18 9.99 3.19
CA LEU A 305 -3.94 10.32 4.39
C LEU A 305 -4.86 9.15 4.77
N MET A 306 -4.83 8.75 6.03
CA MET A 306 -5.81 7.81 6.57
C MET A 306 -6.79 8.56 7.47
N TYR A 307 -8.07 8.38 7.18
CA TYR A 307 -9.16 8.88 7.98
C TYR A 307 -9.81 7.74 8.77
N ARG A 308 -10.40 8.06 9.92
CA ARG A 308 -11.14 7.07 10.72
C ARG A 308 -12.43 7.62 11.27
N THR A 309 -13.36 6.74 11.64
CA THR A 309 -14.49 7.07 12.48
C THR A 309 -14.01 7.45 13.89
N GLU A 310 -14.66 8.41 14.50
CA GLU A 310 -14.50 8.63 15.95
C GLU A 310 -15.15 7.47 16.71
N THR A 311 -14.42 6.93 17.69
CA THR A 311 -14.90 5.84 18.56
C THR A 311 -15.79 6.39 19.65
#